data_8cb4a09ed28eaae0b513b9b78bb9da38
#
_entry.id   8cb4a09ed28eaae0b513b9b78bb9da38
#
_cell.length_a   1.000
_cell.length_b   1.000
_cell.length_c   1.000
_cell.angle_alpha   90.00
_cell.angle_beta   90.00
_cell.angle_gamma   90.00
#
_symmetry.space_group_name_H-M   'P 1'
#
loop_
_entity.id
_entity.type
_entity.pdbx_description
1 polymer ?
#
loop_
_entity_poly.entity_id
_entity_poly.type
_entity_poly.pdbx_seq_one_letter_code
_entity_poly.pdbx_strand_id
1 'polypeptide(L)'
;CKTMKQYDATNIKNIAILGHSSAGKTTLAEAMIFTCGEIDKISNVAEGSSVMDFEQEEKKRGCSVSSAVYSAEYKDTKLNIIDAPGLFDFEGARSEGIRAAETAVIVLSCGHNVDVGAEKTLRIAGRKGLSKFIAVSKCDGENRDFYKTLGDLQEKYGTAICPVVVPYMVDGVVDCYVNFLQNKAFKYDNGKATEV
;
A
#
# COMPACT_ATOMS: atom_id res chain seq x y z
N CYS A 1 -13.03 25.03 -11.02
CA CYS A 1 -11.86 25.11 -10.11
C CYS A 1 -12.31 24.68 -8.72
N LYS A 2 -11.82 23.55 -8.20
CA LYS A 2 -11.98 23.23 -6.77
C LYS A 2 -11.21 24.32 -6.01
N THR A 3 -11.87 25.03 -5.12
CA THR A 3 -11.22 25.97 -4.22
C THR A 3 -10.23 25.21 -3.36
N MET A 4 -8.96 25.61 -3.33
CA MET A 4 -7.98 24.96 -2.49
C MET A 4 -8.37 25.14 -1.02
N LYS A 5 -8.64 24.03 -0.34
CA LYS A 5 -8.88 23.99 1.10
C LYS A 5 -7.56 24.24 1.82
N GLN A 6 -7.56 25.07 2.85
CA GLN A 6 -6.39 25.25 3.71
C GLN A 6 -6.38 24.17 4.78
N TYR A 7 -5.22 23.60 5.04
CA TYR A 7 -5.01 22.59 6.08
C TYR A 7 -3.95 23.05 7.06
N ASP A 8 -4.18 22.80 8.33
CA ASP A 8 -3.11 22.91 9.33
C ASP A 8 -2.06 21.81 9.10
N ALA A 9 -0.81 22.08 9.44
CA ALA A 9 0.29 21.14 9.25
C ALA A 9 0.03 19.78 9.95
N THR A 10 -0.70 19.77 11.06
CA THR A 10 -1.11 18.57 11.80
C THR A 10 -2.08 17.68 11.01
N ASN A 11 -2.82 18.28 10.08
CA ASN A 11 -3.80 17.60 9.23
C ASN A 11 -3.25 17.28 7.83
N ILE A 12 -1.95 17.40 7.63
CA ILE A 12 -1.27 16.94 6.40
C ILE A 12 -0.45 15.71 6.77
N LYS A 13 -0.64 14.62 6.01
CA LYS A 13 0.08 13.36 6.21
C LYS A 13 0.72 12.91 4.90
N ASN A 14 2.02 12.63 4.97
CA ASN A 14 2.79 12.15 3.84
C ASN A 14 3.05 10.66 4.01
N ILE A 15 2.59 9.86 3.05
CA ILE A 15 2.62 8.39 3.08
C ILE A 15 3.42 7.92 1.88
N ALA A 16 4.53 7.22 2.11
CA ALA A 16 5.28 6.55 1.05
C ALA A 16 4.85 5.09 0.92
N ILE A 17 4.46 4.70 -0.29
CA ILE A 17 4.17 3.30 -0.63
C ILE A 17 5.43 2.69 -1.23
N LEU A 18 5.94 1.67 -0.57
CA LEU A 18 7.22 1.05 -0.84
C LEU A 18 7.05 -0.46 -1.00
N GLY A 19 7.97 -1.13 -1.65
CA GLY A 19 7.95 -2.58 -1.82
C GLY A 19 8.61 -3.01 -3.12
N HIS A 20 8.66 -4.31 -3.36
CA HIS A 20 9.23 -4.89 -4.58
C HIS A 20 8.45 -4.48 -5.84
N SER A 21 9.09 -4.58 -7.00
CA SER A 21 8.39 -4.45 -8.30
C SER A 21 7.23 -5.46 -8.36
N SER A 22 6.13 -5.05 -8.95
CA SER A 22 4.91 -5.88 -9.08
C SER A 22 4.27 -6.35 -7.75
N ALA A 23 4.66 -5.80 -6.60
CA ALA A 23 4.00 -6.12 -5.33
C ALA A 23 2.59 -5.52 -5.19
N GLY A 24 2.14 -4.69 -6.13
CA GLY A 24 0.82 -4.06 -6.10
C GLY A 24 0.79 -2.68 -5.42
N LYS A 25 1.92 -1.97 -5.37
CA LYS A 25 2.04 -0.62 -4.79
C LYS A 25 1.09 0.37 -5.45
N THR A 26 1.20 0.50 -6.77
CA THR A 26 0.35 1.42 -7.56
C THR A 26 -1.13 1.05 -7.44
N THR A 27 -1.45 -0.24 -7.42
CA THR A 27 -2.83 -0.72 -7.18
C THR A 27 -3.34 -0.32 -5.79
N LEU A 28 -2.50 -0.39 -4.77
CA LEU A 28 -2.84 0.07 -3.43
C LEU A 28 -3.03 1.59 -3.39
N ALA A 29 -2.15 2.35 -4.04
CA ALA A 29 -2.27 3.80 -4.16
C ALA A 29 -3.61 4.19 -4.81
N GLU A 30 -3.97 3.57 -5.93
CA GLU A 30 -5.24 3.76 -6.63
C GLU A 30 -6.44 3.44 -5.72
N ALA A 31 -6.39 2.34 -4.98
CA ALA A 31 -7.45 1.96 -4.04
C ALA A 31 -7.60 2.97 -2.88
N MET A 32 -6.49 3.53 -2.40
CA MET A 32 -6.52 4.61 -1.39
C MET A 32 -7.17 5.88 -1.96
N ILE A 33 -6.79 6.30 -3.16
CA ILE A 33 -7.34 7.47 -3.85
C ILE A 33 -8.84 7.28 -4.10
N PHE A 34 -9.25 6.09 -4.56
CA PHE A 34 -10.66 5.73 -4.75
C PHE A 34 -11.45 5.80 -3.43
N THR A 35 -10.89 5.27 -2.34
CA THR A 35 -11.53 5.30 -1.02
C THR A 35 -11.69 6.74 -0.49
N CYS A 36 -10.81 7.65 -0.88
CA CYS A 36 -10.93 9.07 -0.61
C CYS A 36 -12.00 9.78 -1.46
N GLY A 37 -12.57 9.11 -2.47
CA GLY A 37 -13.58 9.68 -3.37
C GLY A 37 -13.03 10.66 -4.40
N GLU A 38 -11.73 10.61 -4.68
CA GLU A 38 -11.07 11.48 -5.66
C GLU A 38 -11.16 10.94 -7.09
N ILE A 39 -11.38 9.63 -7.24
CA ILE A 39 -11.64 8.95 -8.53
C ILE A 39 -12.89 8.09 -8.43
N ASP A 40 -13.65 7.99 -9.52
CA ASP A 40 -14.92 7.26 -9.56
C ASP A 40 -14.75 5.75 -9.79
N LYS A 41 -13.59 5.34 -10.28
CA LYS A 41 -13.27 3.94 -10.61
C LYS A 41 -11.79 3.67 -10.37
N ILE A 42 -11.49 2.52 -9.79
CA ILE A 42 -10.11 2.03 -9.68
C ILE A 42 -9.62 1.67 -11.08
N SER A 43 -8.50 2.25 -11.48
CA SER A 43 -7.89 2.00 -12.78
C SER A 43 -7.17 0.66 -12.80
N ASN A 44 -7.14 0.03 -13.97
CA ASN A 44 -6.34 -1.18 -14.16
C ASN A 44 -4.90 -0.78 -14.54
N VAL A 45 -3.97 -0.95 -13.60
CA VAL A 45 -2.55 -0.64 -13.81
C VAL A 45 -1.98 -1.39 -15.02
N ALA A 46 -2.43 -2.63 -15.25
CA ALA A 46 -1.99 -3.44 -16.40
C ALA A 46 -2.45 -2.85 -17.76
N GLU A 47 -3.51 -2.07 -17.77
CA GLU A 47 -4.02 -1.39 -18.96
C GLU A 47 -3.42 0.01 -19.16
N GLY A 48 -2.48 0.43 -18.29
CA GLY A 48 -1.83 1.74 -18.35
C GLY A 48 -2.78 2.92 -18.11
N SER A 49 -3.89 2.68 -17.41
CA SER A 49 -4.90 3.69 -17.10
C SER A 49 -4.76 4.29 -15.69
N SER A 50 -3.69 3.95 -14.98
CA SER A 50 -3.43 4.44 -13.62
C SER A 50 -3.23 5.96 -13.59
N VAL A 51 -3.79 6.62 -12.58
CA VAL A 51 -3.55 8.05 -12.32
C VAL A 51 -2.16 8.30 -11.73
N MET A 52 -1.47 7.25 -11.27
CA MET A 52 -0.13 7.31 -10.70
C MET A 52 0.96 7.13 -11.77
N ASP A 53 0.71 6.34 -12.81
CA ASP A 53 1.66 6.09 -13.91
C ASP A 53 1.36 7.02 -15.08
N PHE A 54 1.93 8.21 -15.09
CA PHE A 54 1.65 9.24 -16.09
C PHE A 54 2.71 9.31 -17.21
N GLU A 55 3.88 8.75 -17.02
CA GLU A 55 4.93 8.73 -18.05
C GLU A 55 4.70 7.63 -19.10
N GLN A 56 4.99 7.95 -20.36
CA GLN A 56 4.83 6.96 -21.46
C GLN A 56 5.72 5.73 -21.28
N GLU A 57 6.88 5.90 -20.66
CA GLU A 57 7.82 4.82 -20.38
C GLU A 57 7.27 3.85 -19.33
N GLU A 58 6.60 4.35 -18.29
CA GLU A 58 5.95 3.57 -17.24
C GLU A 58 4.84 2.69 -17.83
N LYS A 59 4.02 3.27 -18.70
CA LYS A 59 2.95 2.54 -19.42
C LYS A 59 3.49 1.44 -20.33
N LYS A 60 4.63 1.65 -20.97
CA LYS A 60 5.26 0.64 -21.84
C LYS A 60 5.92 -0.49 -21.04
N ARG A 61 6.52 -0.16 -19.90
CA ARG A 61 7.21 -1.14 -19.06
C ARG A 61 6.28 -1.85 -18.06
N GLY A 62 5.09 -1.30 -17.81
CA GLY A 62 4.17 -1.79 -16.78
C GLY A 62 4.75 -1.69 -15.37
N CYS A 63 5.63 -0.71 -15.13
CA CYS A 63 6.22 -0.44 -13.82
C CYS A 63 6.59 1.04 -13.69
N SER A 64 6.45 1.58 -12.48
CA SER A 64 6.81 2.96 -12.16
C SER A 64 8.33 3.17 -12.25
N VAL A 65 8.74 4.24 -12.89
CA VAL A 65 10.15 4.65 -13.09
C VAL A 65 10.50 5.83 -12.18
N SER A 66 9.58 6.75 -11.99
CA SER A 66 9.69 7.91 -11.11
C SER A 66 8.71 7.82 -9.93
N SER A 67 8.97 8.62 -8.89
CA SER A 67 8.01 8.74 -7.79
C SER A 67 6.82 9.58 -8.22
N ALA A 68 5.62 9.03 -8.09
CA ALA A 68 4.37 9.75 -8.32
C ALA A 68 3.80 10.24 -6.98
N VAL A 69 3.25 11.45 -6.97
CA VAL A 69 2.60 12.03 -5.78
C VAL A 69 1.17 12.39 -6.12
N TYR A 70 0.23 11.87 -5.34
CA TYR A 70 -1.17 12.24 -5.43
C TYR A 70 -1.65 12.78 -4.09
N SER A 71 -2.39 13.90 -4.10
CA SER A 71 -2.98 14.47 -2.90
C SER A 71 -4.47 14.17 -2.87
N ALA A 72 -4.92 13.51 -1.80
CA ALA A 72 -6.31 13.17 -1.56
C ALA A 72 -6.77 13.72 -0.21
N GLU A 73 -8.08 13.92 -0.04
CA GLU A 73 -8.68 14.30 1.23
C GLU A 73 -9.43 13.13 1.84
N TYR A 74 -9.16 12.84 3.12
CA TYR A 74 -9.89 11.85 3.88
C TYR A 74 -10.15 12.35 5.31
N LYS A 75 -11.43 12.46 5.69
CA LYS A 75 -11.86 12.90 7.04
C LYS A 75 -11.11 14.16 7.52
N ASP A 76 -11.18 15.24 6.74
CA ASP A 76 -10.51 16.52 7.02
C ASP A 76 -8.98 16.49 7.09
N THR A 77 -8.36 15.39 6.66
CA THR A 77 -6.91 15.24 6.57
C THR A 77 -6.49 15.20 5.11
N LYS A 78 -5.48 15.99 4.75
CA LYS A 78 -4.82 15.91 3.45
C LYS A 78 -3.80 14.79 3.47
N LEU A 79 -3.99 13.79 2.62
CA LEU A 79 -3.06 12.69 2.42
C LEU A 79 -2.24 12.94 1.16
N ASN A 80 -0.93 13.05 1.27
CA ASN A 80 -0.02 13.01 0.13
C ASN A 80 0.48 11.57 -0.01
N ILE A 81 0.01 10.87 -1.02
CA ILE A 81 0.34 9.48 -1.31
C ILE A 81 1.49 9.51 -2.31
N ILE A 82 2.64 8.97 -1.92
CA ILE A 82 3.87 8.93 -2.70
C ILE A 82 4.10 7.49 -3.11
N ASP A 83 3.83 7.15 -4.38
CA ASP A 83 4.16 5.84 -4.94
C ASP A 83 5.61 5.86 -5.44
N ALA A 84 6.47 5.05 -4.84
CA ALA A 84 7.87 4.98 -5.18
C ALA A 84 8.19 3.74 -6.02
N PRO A 85 9.05 3.84 -7.06
CA PRO A 85 9.41 2.72 -7.91
C PRO A 85 10.03 1.57 -7.12
N GLY A 86 9.67 0.35 -7.50
CA GLY A 86 10.09 -0.86 -6.79
C GLY A 86 11.35 -1.52 -7.30
N LEU A 87 11.91 -1.06 -8.42
CA LEU A 87 13.12 -1.63 -9.00
C LEU A 87 14.38 -1.12 -8.26
N PHE A 88 15.38 -1.98 -8.14
CA PHE A 88 16.65 -1.62 -7.49
C PHE A 88 17.37 -0.46 -8.19
N ASP A 89 17.20 -0.34 -9.50
CA ASP A 89 17.84 0.69 -10.33
C ASP A 89 17.32 2.11 -10.02
N PHE A 90 16.17 2.24 -9.34
CA PHE A 90 15.56 3.51 -8.97
C PHE A 90 15.72 3.83 -7.47
N GLU A 91 16.85 3.49 -6.88
CA GLU A 91 17.12 3.70 -5.45
C GLU A 91 17.06 5.19 -5.03
N GLY A 92 17.40 6.10 -5.95
CA GLY A 92 17.28 7.54 -5.76
C GLY A 92 15.85 7.97 -5.48
N ALA A 93 14.92 7.66 -6.41
CA ALA A 93 13.51 8.00 -6.30
C ALA A 93 12.84 7.40 -5.05
N ARG A 94 13.19 6.14 -4.71
CA ARG A 94 12.75 5.52 -3.46
C ARG A 94 13.27 6.27 -2.22
N SER A 95 14.51 6.74 -2.26
CA SER A 95 15.13 7.52 -1.18
C SER A 95 14.45 8.87 -0.99
N GLU A 96 14.01 9.51 -2.07
CA GLU A 96 13.25 10.76 -2.06
C GLU A 96 11.87 10.57 -1.42
N GLY A 97 11.13 9.53 -1.81
CA GLY A 97 9.83 9.18 -1.21
C GLY A 97 9.94 8.96 0.30
N ILE A 98 10.97 8.23 0.75
CA ILE A 98 11.22 7.98 2.18
C ILE A 98 11.56 9.27 2.93
N ARG A 99 12.25 10.23 2.30
CA ARG A 99 12.59 11.51 2.94
C ARG A 99 11.40 12.45 3.07
N ALA A 100 10.48 12.38 2.14
CA ALA A 100 9.30 13.23 2.09
C ALA A 100 8.16 12.74 2.99
N ALA A 101 8.22 11.47 3.46
CA ALA A 101 7.14 10.82 4.19
C ALA A 101 7.39 10.76 5.70
N GLU A 102 6.30 10.68 6.46
CA GLU A 102 6.27 10.39 7.89
C GLU A 102 5.90 8.92 8.16
N THR A 103 5.21 8.32 7.19
CA THR A 103 4.72 6.95 7.26
C THR A 103 5.14 6.18 6.01
N ALA A 104 5.62 4.96 6.20
CA ALA A 104 5.94 4.02 5.15
C ALA A 104 4.92 2.87 5.15
N VAL A 105 4.25 2.66 4.02
CA VAL A 105 3.44 1.47 3.76
C VAL A 105 4.25 0.53 2.87
N ILE A 106 4.67 -0.60 3.43
CA ILE A 106 5.51 -1.59 2.73
C ILE A 106 4.61 -2.69 2.21
N VAL A 107 4.52 -2.80 0.88
CA VAL A 107 3.67 -3.77 0.21
C VAL A 107 4.44 -5.05 -0.05
N LEU A 108 3.92 -6.16 0.45
CA LEU A 108 4.43 -7.52 0.26
C LEU A 108 3.41 -8.35 -0.51
N SER A 109 3.87 -9.16 -1.44
CA SER A 109 3.00 -10.16 -2.08
C SER A 109 2.84 -11.38 -1.17
N CYS A 110 1.59 -11.80 -0.94
CA CYS A 110 1.27 -12.99 -0.18
C CYS A 110 1.96 -14.23 -0.79
N GLY A 111 2.43 -15.15 0.06
CA GLY A 111 3.06 -16.40 -0.35
C GLY A 111 4.50 -16.27 -0.88
N HIS A 112 5.05 -15.09 -0.93
CA HIS A 112 6.48 -14.88 -1.15
C HIS A 112 7.18 -14.66 0.20
N ASN A 113 8.34 -15.26 0.37
CA ASN A 113 9.18 -14.96 1.52
C ASN A 113 9.46 -13.46 1.57
N VAL A 114 9.60 -12.92 2.79
CA VAL A 114 10.03 -11.52 2.97
C VAL A 114 11.34 -11.34 2.21
N ASP A 115 11.26 -10.72 1.04
CA ASP A 115 12.40 -10.60 0.15
C ASP A 115 13.45 -9.60 0.70
N VAL A 116 14.67 -9.70 0.18
CA VAL A 116 15.78 -8.82 0.58
C VAL A 116 15.44 -7.34 0.37
N GLY A 117 14.61 -7.03 -0.64
CA GLY A 117 14.16 -5.67 -0.92
C GLY A 117 13.22 -5.13 0.15
N ALA A 118 12.28 -5.94 0.62
CA ALA A 118 11.38 -5.59 1.70
C ALA A 118 12.13 -5.39 3.03
N GLU A 119 13.08 -6.27 3.34
CA GLU A 119 13.94 -6.13 4.52
C GLU A 119 14.76 -4.84 4.49
N LYS A 120 15.40 -4.57 3.35
CA LYS A 120 16.18 -3.34 3.16
C LYS A 120 15.28 -2.11 3.37
N THR A 121 14.06 -2.15 2.84
CA THR A 121 13.08 -1.07 2.95
C THR A 121 12.64 -0.87 4.40
N LEU A 122 12.27 -1.93 5.11
CA LEU A 122 11.91 -1.91 6.54
C LEU A 122 13.04 -1.33 7.40
N ARG A 123 14.28 -1.74 7.12
CA ARG A 123 15.47 -1.24 7.83
C ARG A 123 15.71 0.24 7.57
N ILE A 124 15.58 0.70 6.32
CA ILE A 124 15.79 2.11 5.96
C ILE A 124 14.69 2.97 6.60
N ALA A 125 13.42 2.56 6.51
CA ALA A 125 12.31 3.25 7.16
C ALA A 125 12.49 3.34 8.69
N GLY A 126 12.98 2.24 9.31
CA GLY A 126 13.30 2.23 10.73
C GLY A 126 14.42 3.19 11.12
N ARG A 127 15.50 3.25 10.34
CA ARG A 127 16.62 4.19 10.59
C ARG A 127 16.20 5.66 10.46
N LYS A 128 15.17 5.93 9.64
CA LYS A 128 14.61 7.27 9.44
C LYS A 128 13.52 7.62 10.46
N GLY A 129 13.18 6.71 11.37
CA GLY A 129 12.14 6.92 12.37
C GLY A 129 10.71 6.97 11.83
N LEU A 130 10.48 6.46 10.62
CA LEU A 130 9.14 6.43 10.03
C LEU A 130 8.23 5.44 10.77
N SER A 131 6.96 5.82 10.93
CA SER A 131 5.89 4.86 11.23
C SER A 131 5.77 3.86 10.08
N LYS A 132 5.61 2.56 10.39
CA LYS A 132 5.60 1.50 9.39
C LYS A 132 4.31 0.72 9.41
N PHE A 133 3.71 0.54 8.24
CA PHE A 133 2.64 -0.41 8.00
C PHE A 133 3.09 -1.43 6.96
N ILE A 134 2.67 -2.67 7.12
CA ILE A 134 2.88 -3.73 6.14
C ILE A 134 1.52 -4.06 5.54
N ALA A 135 1.40 -3.95 4.22
CA ALA A 135 0.24 -4.37 3.46
C ALA A 135 0.58 -5.66 2.70
N VAL A 136 -0.12 -6.73 3.00
CA VAL A 136 0.01 -8.00 2.28
C VAL A 136 -1.00 -8.02 1.15
N SER A 137 -0.52 -8.05 -0.08
CA SER A 137 -1.31 -8.02 -1.31
C SER A 137 -1.41 -9.41 -1.94
N LYS A 138 -2.30 -9.55 -2.93
CA LYS A 138 -2.45 -10.77 -3.75
C LYS A 138 -2.74 -12.02 -2.91
N CYS A 139 -3.58 -11.89 -1.90
CA CYS A 139 -4.00 -13.02 -1.06
C CYS A 139 -5.05 -13.92 -1.73
N ASP A 140 -5.58 -13.52 -2.89
CA ASP A 140 -6.58 -14.18 -3.72
C ASP A 140 -6.00 -15.21 -4.70
N GLY A 141 -4.68 -15.32 -4.80
CA GLY A 141 -4.02 -16.25 -5.71
C GLY A 141 -3.99 -17.68 -5.17
N GLU A 142 -3.96 -18.66 -6.06
CA GLU A 142 -3.76 -20.08 -5.72
C GLU A 142 -2.48 -20.29 -4.92
N ASN A 143 -2.53 -21.16 -3.91
CA ASN A 143 -1.41 -21.48 -3.00
C ASN A 143 -0.84 -20.27 -2.25
N ARG A 144 -1.64 -19.24 -1.98
CA ARG A 144 -1.24 -18.07 -1.22
C ARG A 144 -1.79 -18.15 0.19
N ASP A 145 -0.88 -18.21 1.16
CA ASP A 145 -1.22 -18.32 2.57
C ASP A 145 -0.79 -17.05 3.30
N PHE A 146 -1.78 -16.25 3.69
CA PHE A 146 -1.59 -15.05 4.48
C PHE A 146 -0.98 -15.37 5.85
N TYR A 147 -1.45 -16.42 6.51
CA TYR A 147 -1.01 -16.76 7.86
C TYR A 147 0.44 -17.27 7.88
N LYS A 148 0.87 -17.95 6.82
CA LYS A 148 2.28 -18.28 6.64
C LYS A 148 3.12 -17.01 6.49
N THR A 149 2.70 -16.06 5.65
CA THR A 149 3.40 -14.77 5.48
C THR A 149 3.47 -13.99 6.80
N LEU A 150 2.38 -13.99 7.57
CA LEU A 150 2.34 -13.38 8.90
C LEU A 150 3.30 -14.09 9.88
N GLY A 151 3.32 -15.41 9.88
CA GLY A 151 4.23 -16.22 10.69
C GLY A 151 5.69 -15.94 10.39
N ASP A 152 6.08 -15.89 9.12
CA ASP A 152 7.44 -15.56 8.68
C ASP A 152 7.87 -14.15 9.14
N LEU A 153 6.95 -13.18 9.09
CA LEU A 153 7.18 -11.83 9.60
C LEU A 153 7.35 -11.81 11.12
N GLN A 154 6.51 -12.55 11.86
CA GLN A 154 6.58 -12.64 13.33
C GLN A 154 7.82 -13.40 13.79
N GLU A 155 8.23 -14.46 13.10
CA GLU A 155 9.49 -15.16 13.38
C GLU A 155 10.69 -14.20 13.27
N LYS A 156 10.68 -13.33 12.26
CA LYS A 156 11.79 -12.42 11.99
C LYS A 156 11.81 -11.15 12.86
N TYR A 157 10.65 -10.59 13.15
CA TYR A 157 10.51 -9.27 13.81
C TYR A 157 9.81 -9.35 15.17
N GLY A 158 9.38 -10.55 15.57
CA GLY A 158 8.77 -10.81 16.87
C GLY A 158 7.48 -10.03 17.10
N THR A 159 7.31 -9.54 18.31
CA THR A 159 6.12 -8.80 18.77
C THR A 159 5.96 -7.41 18.12
N ALA A 160 6.95 -6.94 17.34
CA ALA A 160 6.82 -5.70 16.57
C ALA A 160 5.80 -5.84 15.43
N ILE A 161 5.45 -7.07 15.02
CA ILE A 161 4.42 -7.36 14.03
C ILE A 161 3.07 -7.56 14.72
N CYS A 162 2.22 -6.54 14.60
CA CYS A 162 0.86 -6.56 15.12
C CYS A 162 -0.15 -6.59 13.97
N PRO A 163 -0.87 -7.69 13.75
CA PRO A 163 -1.89 -7.75 12.71
C PRO A 163 -3.06 -6.84 13.07
N VAL A 164 -3.47 -5.99 12.13
CA VAL A 164 -4.59 -5.04 12.29
C VAL A 164 -5.82 -5.52 11.53
N VAL A 165 -5.61 -6.02 10.31
CA VAL A 165 -6.66 -6.60 9.47
C VAL A 165 -6.16 -7.96 9.00
N VAL A 166 -6.97 -8.99 9.18
CA VAL A 166 -6.65 -10.35 8.75
C VAL A 166 -7.78 -10.94 7.93
N PRO A 167 -7.49 -11.76 6.90
CA PRO A 167 -8.51 -12.51 6.20
C PRO A 167 -9.04 -13.64 7.07
N TYR A 168 -10.35 -13.83 7.11
CA TYR A 168 -10.99 -15.02 7.64
C TYR A 168 -11.26 -15.98 6.48
N MET A 169 -10.72 -17.19 6.60
CA MET A 169 -10.76 -18.18 5.51
C MET A 169 -11.79 -19.26 5.81
N VAL A 170 -12.61 -19.59 4.81
CA VAL A 170 -13.53 -20.75 4.83
C VAL A 170 -13.21 -21.57 3.60
N ASP A 171 -12.90 -22.84 3.79
CA ASP A 171 -12.55 -23.79 2.72
C ASP A 171 -11.44 -23.30 1.77
N GLY A 172 -10.46 -22.57 2.31
CA GLY A 172 -9.34 -22.02 1.54
C GLY A 172 -9.64 -20.73 0.77
N VAL A 173 -10.85 -20.19 0.91
CA VAL A 173 -11.27 -18.93 0.29
C VAL A 173 -11.49 -17.87 1.35
N VAL A 174 -11.13 -16.62 1.05
CA VAL A 174 -11.38 -15.49 1.95
C VAL A 174 -12.88 -15.23 2.02
N ASP A 175 -13.49 -15.44 3.18
CA ASP A 175 -14.89 -15.12 3.43
C ASP A 175 -15.10 -13.65 3.82
N CYS A 176 -14.29 -13.15 4.76
CA CYS A 176 -14.33 -11.76 5.19
C CYS A 176 -12.95 -11.31 5.72
N TYR A 177 -12.84 -10.03 6.01
CA TYR A 177 -11.67 -9.43 6.66
C TYR A 177 -12.02 -8.93 8.05
N VAL A 178 -11.32 -9.40 9.07
CA VAL A 178 -11.51 -8.97 10.46
C VAL A 178 -10.57 -7.81 10.76
N ASN A 179 -11.14 -6.69 11.15
CA ASN A 179 -10.42 -5.49 11.57
C ASN A 179 -10.41 -5.41 13.11
N PHE A 180 -9.26 -5.65 13.71
CA PHE A 180 -9.11 -5.66 15.17
C PHE A 180 -9.20 -4.26 15.81
N LEU A 181 -8.86 -3.19 15.08
CA LEU A 181 -8.97 -1.83 15.61
C LEU A 181 -10.43 -1.38 15.74
N GLN A 182 -11.28 -1.85 14.84
CA GLN A 182 -12.71 -1.51 14.84
C GLN A 182 -13.55 -2.59 15.51
N ASN A 183 -12.98 -3.76 15.78
CA ASN A 183 -13.67 -4.97 16.25
C ASN A 183 -14.88 -5.33 15.36
N LYS A 184 -14.64 -5.31 14.04
CA LYS A 184 -15.64 -5.54 13.00
C LYS A 184 -15.08 -6.42 11.89
N ALA A 185 -15.98 -7.13 11.20
CA ALA A 185 -15.65 -7.88 10.01
C ALA A 185 -16.33 -7.27 8.77
N PHE A 186 -15.66 -7.33 7.65
CA PHE A 186 -16.11 -6.73 6.40
C PHE A 186 -15.96 -7.71 5.23
N LYS A 187 -17.01 -7.81 4.42
CA LYS A 187 -16.94 -8.38 3.08
C LYS A 187 -16.77 -7.27 2.06
N TYR A 188 -15.99 -7.56 1.03
CA TYR A 188 -15.76 -6.61 -0.06
C TYR A 188 -16.31 -7.17 -1.35
N ASP A 189 -17.18 -6.41 -1.99
CA ASP A 189 -17.70 -6.69 -3.32
C ASP A 189 -17.61 -5.44 -4.19
N ASN A 190 -16.93 -5.55 -5.34
CA ASN A 190 -16.73 -4.45 -6.30
C ASN A 190 -16.25 -3.13 -5.66
N GLY A 191 -15.35 -3.22 -4.69
CA GLY A 191 -14.79 -2.06 -3.99
C GLY A 191 -15.70 -1.49 -2.88
N LYS A 192 -16.85 -2.11 -2.61
CA LYS A 192 -17.72 -1.72 -1.48
C LYS A 192 -17.53 -2.65 -0.31
N ALA A 193 -17.34 -2.07 0.86
CA ALA A 193 -17.27 -2.80 2.12
C ALA A 193 -18.67 -2.95 2.73
N THR A 194 -19.01 -4.16 3.14
CA THR A 194 -20.24 -4.45 3.90
C THR A 194 -19.85 -5.10 5.22
N GLU A 195 -20.32 -4.54 6.33
CA GLU A 195 -20.12 -5.10 7.67
C GLU A 195 -20.93 -6.40 7.81
N VAL A 196 -20.34 -7.45 8.38
CA VAL A 196 -20.93 -8.79 8.57
C VAL A 196 -20.78 -9.25 10.01
#